data_1c21ddde9ee2457360e495c5ddc94dc3
#
_entry.id   1c21ddde9ee2457360e495c5ddc94dc3
#
_cell.length_a   1.000
_cell.length_b   1.000
_cell.length_c   1.000
_cell.angle_alpha   90.00
_cell.angle_beta   90.00
_cell.angle_gamma   90.00
#
_symmetry.space_group_name_H-M   'P 1'
#
loop_
_entity.id
_entity.type
_entity.pdbx_description
1 polymer ?
#
loop_
_entity_poly.entity_id
_entity_poly.type
_entity_poly.pdbx_seq_one_letter_code
_entity_poly.pdbx_strand_id
1 'polypeptide(L)'
;MVAGVWAFVAVASLYSIYLARSEPRWYRAAAVPADQMRATANRTDAALADLLSYASDVAAARRRRVLGIAASSGNEPGMKTLTLTELELNAFVGKWADALGNATRAGVGKYLSDGRVVLLDHRLLIAGKLKGMGILDNTVASVEFEPVIGTDGLLQPGLTQVYGGQLPIPWSLLGRWQSKLVVSLQGAISGLQMAANYSSDGLADRHAAEAAWGRLLLAGLERGGAEPIVMLPCDLDGFRRCVPVHVTDIEISDRTLSITLRPLTDGEYRTVITDALHQAAAGQ
;
A
#
# COMPACT_ATOMS: atom_id res chain seq x y z
N MET A 1 -0.06 -33.76 39.16
CA MET A 1 -0.69 -33.21 37.97
C MET A 1 -0.49 -31.68 37.80
N VAL A 2 -0.72 -30.83 38.83
CA VAL A 2 -0.63 -29.36 38.73
C VAL A 2 0.76 -28.88 38.27
N ALA A 3 1.85 -29.44 38.83
CA ALA A 3 3.23 -29.05 38.46
C ALA A 3 3.56 -29.32 36.98
N GLY A 4 3.02 -30.41 36.39
CA GLY A 4 3.20 -30.72 34.96
C GLY A 4 2.50 -29.73 34.05
N VAL A 5 1.31 -29.26 34.43
CA VAL A 5 0.58 -28.24 33.67
C VAL A 5 1.33 -26.90 33.66
N TRP A 6 1.85 -26.48 34.82
CA TRP A 6 2.63 -25.24 34.92
C TRP A 6 3.95 -25.34 34.17
N ALA A 7 4.65 -26.47 34.20
CA ALA A 7 5.84 -26.69 33.42
C ALA A 7 5.54 -26.63 31.92
N PHE A 8 4.46 -27.24 31.46
CA PHE A 8 4.03 -27.16 30.06
C PHE A 8 3.70 -25.71 29.61
N VAL A 9 2.92 -25.00 30.47
CA VAL A 9 2.58 -23.60 30.17
C VAL A 9 3.84 -22.73 30.09
N ALA A 10 4.80 -22.90 31.01
CA ALA A 10 6.05 -22.17 30.99
C ALA A 10 6.89 -22.46 29.74
N VAL A 11 7.02 -23.74 29.36
CA VAL A 11 7.76 -24.13 28.16
C VAL A 11 7.06 -23.60 26.89
N ALA A 12 5.73 -23.73 26.81
CA ALA A 12 4.95 -23.22 25.68
C ALA A 12 5.08 -21.69 25.55
N SER A 13 5.07 -20.96 26.68
CA SER A 13 5.25 -19.49 26.69
C SER A 13 6.65 -19.10 26.24
N LEU A 14 7.70 -19.77 26.74
CA LEU A 14 9.08 -19.52 26.32
C LEU A 14 9.28 -19.82 24.84
N TYR A 15 8.71 -20.93 24.36
CA TYR A 15 8.76 -21.29 22.94
C TYR A 15 8.03 -20.27 22.05
N SER A 16 6.87 -19.80 22.48
CA SER A 16 6.13 -18.73 21.78
C SER A 16 6.92 -17.43 21.70
N ILE A 17 7.57 -17.03 22.81
CA ILE A 17 8.46 -15.86 22.83
C ILE A 17 9.67 -16.07 21.88
N TYR A 18 10.24 -17.26 21.90
CA TYR A 18 11.33 -17.61 20.99
C TYR A 18 10.90 -17.50 19.52
N LEU A 19 9.74 -18.07 19.15
CA LEU A 19 9.21 -17.98 17.79
C LEU A 19 8.86 -16.54 17.39
N ALA A 20 8.27 -15.77 18.30
CA ALA A 20 7.95 -14.36 18.06
C ALA A 20 9.21 -13.53 17.82
N ARG A 21 10.34 -13.85 18.44
CA ARG A 21 11.63 -13.16 18.28
C ARG A 21 12.50 -13.74 17.16
N SER A 22 12.16 -14.91 16.65
CA SER A 22 12.91 -15.56 15.57
C SER A 22 12.66 -14.86 14.25
N GLU A 23 13.73 -14.42 13.62
CA GLU A 23 13.66 -13.81 12.29
C GLU A 23 13.29 -14.88 11.24
N PRO A 24 12.19 -14.71 10.49
CA PRO A 24 11.79 -15.66 9.48
C PRO A 24 12.83 -15.80 8.36
N ARG A 25 13.01 -17.02 7.85
CA ARG A 25 13.98 -17.28 6.77
C ARG A 25 13.66 -16.47 5.50
N TRP A 26 12.36 -16.37 5.16
CA TRP A 26 11.91 -15.62 4.01
C TRP A 26 12.24 -14.12 4.13
N TYR A 27 12.21 -13.55 5.36
CA TYR A 27 12.54 -12.16 5.60
C TYR A 27 14.03 -11.87 5.27
N ARG A 28 14.95 -12.77 5.62
CA ARG A 28 16.35 -12.65 5.26
C ARG A 28 16.57 -12.81 3.76
N ALA A 29 15.87 -13.75 3.13
CA ALA A 29 15.96 -14.00 1.70
C ALA A 29 15.45 -12.84 0.85
N ALA A 30 14.52 -12.02 1.36
CA ALA A 30 13.97 -10.85 0.68
C ALA A 30 14.92 -9.63 0.72
N ALA A 31 16.08 -9.71 1.38
CA ALA A 31 17.06 -8.64 1.38
C ALA A 31 17.67 -8.46 -0.01
N VAL A 32 17.69 -7.20 -0.49
CA VAL A 32 18.37 -6.88 -1.76
C VAL A 32 19.88 -6.93 -1.54
N PRO A 33 20.63 -7.75 -2.28
CA PRO A 33 22.08 -7.77 -2.22
C PRO A 33 22.66 -6.38 -2.57
N ALA A 34 23.72 -5.95 -1.85
CA ALA A 34 24.27 -4.60 -2.01
C ALA A 34 24.82 -4.34 -3.42
N ASP A 35 25.36 -5.36 -4.07
CA ASP A 35 25.85 -5.32 -5.46
C ASP A 35 24.74 -5.14 -6.49
N GLN A 36 23.53 -5.63 -6.19
CA GLN A 36 22.36 -5.52 -7.08
C GLN A 36 21.52 -4.25 -6.81
N MET A 37 21.72 -3.58 -5.67
CA MET A 37 20.90 -2.46 -5.21
C MET A 37 20.78 -1.37 -6.28
N ARG A 38 21.89 -0.95 -6.88
CA ARG A 38 21.89 0.13 -7.88
C ARG A 38 21.16 -0.25 -9.17
N ALA A 39 21.45 -1.46 -9.69
CA ALA A 39 20.82 -1.93 -10.92
C ALA A 39 19.30 -2.10 -10.73
N THR A 40 18.89 -2.62 -9.57
CA THR A 40 17.49 -2.78 -9.21
C THR A 40 16.80 -1.45 -9.02
N ALA A 41 17.42 -0.50 -8.30
CA ALA A 41 16.88 0.84 -8.12
C ALA A 41 16.66 1.56 -9.47
N ASN A 42 17.59 1.44 -10.41
CA ASN A 42 17.43 2.03 -11.74
C ASN A 42 16.27 1.42 -12.53
N ARG A 43 16.03 0.10 -12.42
CA ARG A 43 14.87 -0.55 -13.06
C ARG A 43 13.56 -0.10 -12.42
N THR A 44 13.53 -0.02 -11.11
CA THR A 44 12.35 0.49 -10.38
C THR A 44 12.05 1.94 -10.76
N ASP A 45 13.08 2.79 -10.85
CA ASP A 45 12.91 4.18 -11.28
C ASP A 45 12.39 4.26 -12.73
N ALA A 46 12.86 3.40 -13.63
CA ALA A 46 12.36 3.31 -15.01
C ALA A 46 10.89 2.86 -15.08
N ALA A 47 10.52 1.84 -14.29
CA ALA A 47 9.13 1.37 -14.21
C ALA A 47 8.19 2.45 -13.64
N LEU A 48 8.65 3.20 -12.63
CA LEU A 48 7.91 4.33 -12.08
C LEU A 48 7.80 5.49 -13.09
N ALA A 49 8.86 5.80 -13.81
CA ALA A 49 8.84 6.85 -14.86
C ALA A 49 7.85 6.48 -15.98
N ASP A 50 7.79 5.21 -16.38
CA ASP A 50 6.82 4.70 -17.34
C ASP A 50 5.37 4.79 -16.82
N LEU A 51 5.15 4.53 -15.54
CA LEU A 51 3.85 4.70 -14.89
C LEU A 51 3.45 6.19 -14.82
N LEU A 52 4.38 7.08 -14.50
CA LEU A 52 4.15 8.53 -14.47
C LEU A 52 3.85 9.08 -15.87
N SER A 53 4.53 8.59 -16.90
CA SER A 53 4.22 8.92 -18.30
C SER A 53 2.80 8.50 -18.66
N TYR A 54 2.43 7.26 -18.35
CA TYR A 54 1.07 6.78 -18.56
C TYR A 54 0.02 7.65 -17.84
N ALA A 55 0.26 8.00 -16.58
CA ALA A 55 -0.63 8.88 -15.82
C ALA A 55 -0.77 10.26 -16.47
N SER A 56 0.32 10.83 -17.00
CA SER A 56 0.32 12.10 -17.70
C SER A 56 -0.46 12.02 -19.01
N ASP A 57 -0.34 10.91 -19.75
CA ASP A 57 -1.10 10.68 -20.98
C ASP A 57 -2.61 10.57 -20.69
N VAL A 58 -3.00 9.87 -19.61
CA VAL A 58 -4.40 9.78 -19.17
C VAL A 58 -4.94 11.16 -18.79
N ALA A 59 -4.19 11.96 -18.04
CA ALA A 59 -4.58 13.30 -17.66
C ALA A 59 -4.73 14.23 -18.88
N ALA A 60 -3.79 14.18 -19.82
CA ALA A 60 -3.82 14.95 -21.06
C ALA A 60 -5.00 14.57 -21.97
N ALA A 61 -5.27 13.27 -22.12
CA ALA A 61 -6.41 12.78 -22.89
C ALA A 61 -7.73 13.28 -22.29
N ARG A 62 -7.85 13.22 -20.96
CA ARG A 62 -9.02 13.73 -20.27
C ARG A 62 -9.22 15.22 -20.43
N ARG A 63 -8.15 16.00 -20.30
CA ARG A 63 -8.22 17.46 -20.52
C ARG A 63 -8.73 17.79 -21.92
N ARG A 64 -8.24 17.09 -22.95
CA ARG A 64 -8.72 17.28 -24.34
C ARG A 64 -10.23 17.00 -24.45
N ARG A 65 -10.74 15.93 -23.83
CA ARG A 65 -12.18 15.63 -23.81
C ARG A 65 -13.00 16.75 -23.15
N VAL A 66 -12.55 17.25 -22.00
CA VAL A 66 -13.24 18.35 -21.28
C VAL A 66 -13.28 19.62 -22.12
N LEU A 67 -12.23 19.90 -22.87
CA LEU A 67 -12.14 21.08 -23.75
C LEU A 67 -12.85 20.88 -25.11
N GLY A 68 -13.46 19.73 -25.36
CA GLY A 68 -14.12 19.43 -26.64
C GLY A 68 -13.16 19.30 -27.82
N ILE A 69 -11.87 19.13 -27.57
CA ILE A 69 -10.87 18.94 -28.60
C ILE A 69 -10.98 17.52 -29.12
N ALA A 70 -11.36 17.35 -30.39
CA ALA A 70 -11.49 16.05 -31.02
C ALA A 70 -10.20 15.24 -30.82
N ALA A 71 -10.32 14.03 -30.29
CA ALA A 71 -9.20 13.10 -30.22
C ALA A 71 -8.80 12.79 -31.68
N SER A 72 -7.55 13.08 -32.03
CA SER A 72 -6.96 12.51 -33.24
C SER A 72 -6.99 10.99 -33.02
N SER A 73 -7.65 10.28 -33.93
CA SER A 73 -7.81 8.83 -33.86
C SER A 73 -6.46 8.16 -33.63
N GLY A 74 -6.27 7.55 -32.46
CA GLY A 74 -5.04 6.81 -32.13
C GLY A 74 -4.36 7.20 -30.79
N ASN A 75 -4.76 8.26 -30.11
CA ASN A 75 -4.04 8.79 -28.94
C ASN A 75 -4.82 8.65 -27.60
N GLU A 76 -5.77 7.73 -27.51
CA GLU A 76 -6.36 7.42 -26.20
C GLU A 76 -5.47 6.39 -25.47
N PRO A 77 -5.05 6.69 -24.24
CA PRO A 77 -4.27 5.73 -23.46
C PRO A 77 -5.10 4.47 -23.22
N GLY A 78 -4.55 3.32 -23.61
CA GLY A 78 -5.15 2.01 -23.39
C GLY A 78 -4.91 1.47 -21.99
N MET A 79 -5.07 0.16 -21.83
CA MET A 79 -4.65 -0.52 -20.60
C MET A 79 -3.12 -0.50 -20.47
N LYS A 80 -2.64 -0.39 -19.24
CA LYS A 80 -1.23 -0.44 -18.87
C LYS A 80 -1.02 -1.47 -17.78
N THR A 81 -0.12 -2.42 -18.02
CA THR A 81 0.30 -3.37 -16.99
C THR A 81 1.66 -2.94 -16.44
N LEU A 82 1.73 -2.77 -15.13
CA LEU A 82 2.95 -2.57 -14.36
C LEU A 82 3.34 -3.92 -13.77
N THR A 83 4.53 -4.40 -14.10
CA THR A 83 5.07 -5.62 -13.51
C THR A 83 6.34 -5.29 -12.72
N LEU A 84 6.36 -5.68 -11.45
CA LEU A 84 7.48 -5.47 -10.53
C LEU A 84 7.88 -6.80 -9.91
N THR A 85 9.16 -7.08 -9.90
CA THR A 85 9.72 -8.22 -9.17
C THR A 85 9.79 -7.93 -7.66
N GLU A 86 9.83 -8.98 -6.85
CA GLU A 86 10.06 -8.87 -5.39
C GLU A 86 11.30 -8.02 -5.08
N LEU A 87 12.36 -8.16 -5.86
CA LEU A 87 13.59 -7.41 -5.68
C LEU A 87 13.40 -5.90 -5.95
N GLU A 88 12.65 -5.55 -6.99
CA GLU A 88 12.33 -4.17 -7.34
C GLU A 88 11.42 -3.53 -6.29
N LEU A 89 10.43 -4.27 -5.80
CA LEU A 89 9.58 -3.82 -4.69
C LEU A 89 10.40 -3.57 -3.42
N ASN A 90 11.34 -4.45 -3.08
CA ASN A 90 12.19 -4.27 -1.91
C ASN A 90 13.15 -3.09 -2.07
N ALA A 91 13.69 -2.85 -3.25
CA ALA A 91 14.50 -1.67 -3.53
C ALA A 91 13.67 -0.37 -3.40
N PHE A 92 12.42 -0.38 -3.87
CA PHE A 92 11.49 0.74 -3.71
C PHE A 92 11.14 1.00 -2.24
N VAL A 93 10.77 -0.04 -1.49
CA VAL A 93 10.43 0.07 -0.06
C VAL A 93 11.63 0.56 0.75
N GLY A 94 12.85 0.09 0.46
CA GLY A 94 14.07 0.57 1.11
C GLY A 94 14.29 2.07 0.88
N LYS A 95 14.19 2.52 -0.37
CA LYS A 95 14.30 3.93 -0.74
C LYS A 95 13.21 4.80 -0.10
N TRP A 96 11.99 4.27 -0.04
CA TRP A 96 10.84 4.95 0.55
C TRP A 96 10.92 5.00 2.08
N ALA A 97 11.41 3.95 2.72
CA ALA A 97 11.64 3.91 4.17
C ALA A 97 12.66 4.96 4.60
N ASP A 98 13.73 5.18 3.82
CA ASP A 98 14.72 6.22 4.07
C ASP A 98 14.11 7.63 3.91
N ALA A 99 13.30 7.83 2.87
CA ALA A 99 12.60 9.10 2.64
C ALA A 99 11.54 9.39 3.72
N LEU A 100 10.77 8.37 4.13
CA LEU A 100 9.79 8.47 5.22
C LEU A 100 10.46 8.63 6.59
N GLY A 101 11.58 7.97 6.84
CA GLY A 101 12.34 8.11 8.09
C GLY A 101 12.80 9.54 8.37
N ASN A 102 13.03 10.31 7.32
CA ASN A 102 13.38 11.74 7.41
C ASN A 102 12.16 12.66 7.52
N ALA A 103 11.00 12.28 6.96
CA ALA A 103 9.80 13.11 6.92
C ALA A 103 8.82 12.86 8.08
N THR A 104 8.82 11.66 8.65
CA THR A 104 7.80 11.23 9.63
C THR A 104 8.41 10.81 10.97
N ARG A 105 9.03 11.77 11.70
CA ARG A 105 9.34 11.56 13.13
C ARG A 105 8.07 11.27 13.97
N ALA A 106 6.88 11.37 13.41
CA ALA A 106 5.59 11.14 14.07
C ALA A 106 4.78 9.95 13.55
N GLY A 107 5.21 9.25 12.47
CA GLY A 107 4.45 8.20 11.81
C GLY A 107 4.90 6.76 12.11
N VAL A 108 4.39 5.83 11.34
CA VAL A 108 4.67 4.37 11.43
C VAL A 108 6.17 4.06 11.37
N GLY A 109 6.97 4.87 10.66
CA GLY A 109 8.43 4.76 10.60
C GLY A 109 9.15 4.93 11.94
N LYS A 110 8.49 5.47 12.96
CA LYS A 110 9.02 5.51 14.34
C LYS A 110 9.10 4.10 14.95
N TYR A 111 8.17 3.23 14.57
CA TYR A 111 7.99 1.91 15.16
C TYR A 111 8.42 0.75 14.26
N LEU A 112 8.66 1.02 12.98
CA LEU A 112 9.07 0.01 11.99
C LEU A 112 10.36 0.43 11.27
N SER A 113 11.23 -0.54 11.03
CA SER A 113 12.45 -0.39 10.24
C SER A 113 12.65 -1.61 9.36
N ASP A 114 13.57 -1.49 8.41
CA ASP A 114 13.99 -2.59 7.54
C ASP A 114 12.76 -3.24 6.86
N GLY A 115 11.91 -2.38 6.26
CA GLY A 115 10.71 -2.81 5.57
C GLY A 115 11.05 -3.72 4.40
N ARG A 116 10.29 -4.82 4.25
CA ARG A 116 10.43 -5.79 3.18
C ARG A 116 9.10 -6.29 2.68
N VAL A 117 9.09 -6.61 1.39
CA VAL A 117 7.97 -7.23 0.70
C VAL A 117 8.40 -8.61 0.23
N VAL A 118 7.55 -9.60 0.44
CA VAL A 118 7.74 -10.96 -0.07
C VAL A 118 6.52 -11.32 -0.91
N LEU A 119 6.77 -11.78 -2.11
CA LEU A 119 5.74 -12.25 -3.03
C LEU A 119 5.68 -13.77 -2.97
N LEU A 120 4.53 -14.29 -2.61
CA LEU A 120 4.19 -15.72 -2.67
C LEU A 120 3.09 -15.89 -3.71
N ASP A 121 2.82 -17.13 -4.14
CA ASP A 121 1.72 -17.37 -5.07
C ASP A 121 0.41 -16.82 -4.53
N HIS A 122 -0.17 -15.86 -5.26
CA HIS A 122 -1.39 -15.12 -4.93
C HIS A 122 -1.34 -14.27 -3.64
N ARG A 123 -0.18 -14.19 -2.95
CA ARG A 123 -0.06 -13.52 -1.65
C ARG A 123 1.10 -12.56 -1.58
N LEU A 124 0.89 -11.49 -0.83
CA LEU A 124 1.85 -10.43 -0.56
C LEU A 124 2.08 -10.35 0.94
N LEU A 125 3.32 -10.52 1.39
CA LEU A 125 3.72 -10.24 2.77
C LEU A 125 4.42 -8.89 2.84
N ILE A 126 3.97 -8.03 3.73
CA ILE A 126 4.67 -6.79 4.09
C ILE A 126 5.20 -6.97 5.50
N ALA A 127 6.49 -6.77 5.68
CA ALA A 127 7.18 -7.00 6.94
C ALA A 127 8.11 -5.85 7.31
N GLY A 128 8.42 -5.74 8.61
CA GLY A 128 9.41 -4.80 9.12
C GLY A 128 9.81 -5.16 10.53
N LYS A 129 10.97 -4.65 10.98
CA LYS A 129 11.44 -4.81 12.35
C LYS A 129 10.82 -3.75 13.25
N LEU A 130 10.26 -4.18 14.37
CA LEU A 130 9.72 -3.30 15.39
C LEU A 130 10.86 -2.56 16.11
N LYS A 131 10.65 -1.28 16.42
CA LYS A 131 11.56 -0.41 17.17
C LYS A 131 10.85 0.21 18.37
N GLY A 132 11.57 0.37 19.48
CA GLY A 132 11.05 1.07 20.66
C GLY A 132 9.91 0.36 21.37
N MET A 133 9.74 -0.94 21.14
CA MET A 133 8.70 -1.78 21.71
C MET A 133 9.20 -2.66 22.89
N GLY A 134 10.33 -2.33 23.48
CA GLY A 134 10.89 -3.06 24.62
C GLY A 134 11.22 -4.52 24.30
N ILE A 135 10.51 -5.46 24.90
CA ILE A 135 10.73 -6.91 24.70
C ILE A 135 10.57 -7.32 23.22
N LEU A 136 9.78 -6.58 22.45
CA LEU A 136 9.51 -6.85 21.03
C LEU A 136 10.47 -6.11 20.10
N ASP A 137 11.45 -5.39 20.62
CA ASP A 137 12.46 -4.72 19.79
C ASP A 137 13.18 -5.71 18.88
N ASN A 138 13.37 -5.30 17.63
CA ASN A 138 13.95 -6.10 16.56
C ASN A 138 13.13 -7.36 16.18
N THR A 139 11.92 -7.54 16.72
CA THR A 139 11.00 -8.57 16.24
C THR A 139 10.50 -8.19 14.85
N VAL A 140 10.50 -9.14 13.93
CA VAL A 140 9.88 -8.96 12.61
C VAL A 140 8.37 -9.05 12.77
N ALA A 141 7.66 -7.97 12.51
CA ALA A 141 6.22 -8.00 12.34
C ALA A 141 5.89 -8.10 10.84
N SER A 142 4.94 -8.94 10.48
CA SER A 142 4.50 -9.06 9.10
C SER A 142 3.00 -9.24 8.98
N VAL A 143 2.49 -8.78 7.85
CA VAL A 143 1.08 -8.85 7.48
C VAL A 143 0.99 -9.50 6.11
N GLU A 144 0.14 -10.49 5.99
CA GLU A 144 -0.12 -11.23 4.76
C GLU A 144 -1.42 -10.80 4.14
N PHE A 145 -1.37 -10.47 2.85
CA PHE A 145 -2.50 -10.05 2.04
C PHE A 145 -2.68 -10.98 0.85
N GLU A 146 -3.92 -11.18 0.45
CA GLU A 146 -4.34 -11.85 -0.78
C GLU A 146 -5.25 -10.89 -1.57
N PRO A 147 -4.67 -9.90 -2.28
CA PRO A 147 -5.45 -8.90 -2.97
C PRO A 147 -6.16 -9.53 -4.18
N VAL A 148 -7.46 -9.36 -4.26
CA VAL A 148 -8.27 -9.85 -5.38
C VAL A 148 -9.28 -8.77 -5.79
N ILE A 149 -9.62 -8.75 -7.08
CA ILE A 149 -10.77 -8.00 -7.55
C ILE A 149 -11.96 -8.96 -7.56
N GLY A 150 -12.93 -8.69 -6.69
CA GLY A 150 -14.12 -9.51 -6.52
C GLY A 150 -15.02 -9.49 -7.77
N THR A 151 -15.96 -10.40 -7.82
CA THR A 151 -16.98 -10.44 -8.89
C THR A 151 -17.91 -9.22 -8.88
N ASP A 152 -17.95 -8.51 -7.78
CA ASP A 152 -18.61 -7.21 -7.58
C ASP A 152 -17.78 -6.03 -8.13
N GLY A 153 -16.59 -6.29 -8.66
CA GLY A 153 -15.68 -5.28 -9.17
C GLY A 153 -14.94 -4.50 -8.07
N LEU A 154 -15.07 -4.87 -6.80
CA LEU A 154 -14.37 -4.22 -5.70
C LEU A 154 -13.00 -4.87 -5.46
N LEU A 155 -12.00 -4.03 -5.19
CA LEU A 155 -10.71 -4.48 -4.72
C LEU A 155 -10.82 -4.90 -3.25
N GLN A 156 -10.60 -6.17 -2.99
CA GLN A 156 -10.52 -6.74 -1.66
C GLN A 156 -9.04 -6.97 -1.33
N PRO A 157 -8.44 -6.20 -0.42
CA PRO A 157 -7.04 -6.38 -0.04
C PRO A 157 -6.74 -7.73 0.60
N GLY A 158 -7.78 -8.42 1.13
CA GLY A 158 -7.67 -9.80 1.57
C GLY A 158 -6.65 -10.01 2.68
N LEU A 159 -6.75 -9.27 3.80
CA LEU A 159 -5.87 -9.50 4.95
C LEU A 159 -6.09 -10.90 5.52
N THR A 160 -5.12 -11.80 5.32
CA THR A 160 -5.23 -13.21 5.67
C THR A 160 -4.61 -13.52 7.04
N GLN A 161 -3.44 -12.98 7.34
CA GLN A 161 -2.71 -13.31 8.56
C GLN A 161 -1.76 -12.18 9.00
N VAL A 162 -1.53 -12.12 10.31
CA VAL A 162 -0.48 -11.27 10.92
C VAL A 162 0.48 -12.17 11.68
N TYR A 163 1.78 -11.86 11.61
CA TYR A 163 2.82 -12.63 12.30
C TYR A 163 3.68 -11.72 13.18
N GLY A 164 4.12 -12.27 14.31
CA GLY A 164 5.25 -11.75 15.09
C GLY A 164 6.40 -12.74 14.98
N GLY A 165 7.45 -12.40 14.25
CA GLY A 165 8.50 -13.35 13.89
C GLY A 165 7.93 -14.51 13.07
N GLN A 166 8.08 -15.71 13.56
CA GLN A 166 7.51 -16.94 12.98
C GLN A 166 6.15 -17.33 13.58
N LEU A 167 5.66 -16.58 14.57
CA LEU A 167 4.44 -16.90 15.28
C LEU A 167 3.24 -16.24 14.61
N PRO A 168 2.26 -17.00 14.09
CA PRO A 168 0.99 -16.43 13.65
C PRO A 168 0.23 -15.86 14.85
N ILE A 169 -0.25 -14.63 14.74
CA ILE A 169 -1.01 -13.95 15.78
C ILE A 169 -2.50 -14.22 15.55
N PRO A 170 -3.19 -14.88 16.50
CA PRO A 170 -4.62 -15.14 16.37
C PRO A 170 -5.42 -13.84 16.25
N TRP A 171 -6.42 -13.83 15.38
CA TRP A 171 -7.32 -12.69 15.18
C TRP A 171 -8.01 -12.22 16.47
N SER A 172 -8.30 -13.15 17.37
CA SER A 172 -8.90 -12.83 18.69
C SER A 172 -8.03 -11.90 19.54
N LEU A 173 -6.71 -11.97 19.38
CA LEU A 173 -5.78 -11.06 20.06
C LEU A 173 -5.65 -9.71 19.31
N LEU A 174 -5.83 -9.72 18.00
CA LEU A 174 -5.74 -8.52 17.18
C LEU A 174 -7.00 -7.64 17.25
N GLY A 175 -8.16 -8.19 17.64
CA GLY A 175 -9.43 -7.47 17.62
C GLY A 175 -9.41 -6.15 18.39
N ARG A 176 -8.73 -6.10 19.54
CA ARG A 176 -8.56 -4.85 20.32
C ARG A 176 -7.59 -3.86 19.64
N TRP A 177 -6.58 -4.37 18.95
CA TRP A 177 -5.62 -3.57 18.21
C TRP A 177 -6.20 -3.10 16.88
N GLN A 178 -6.96 -3.97 16.22
CA GLN A 178 -7.66 -3.66 14.96
C GLN A 178 -8.56 -2.44 15.13
N SER A 179 -9.40 -2.40 16.16
CA SER A 179 -10.27 -1.26 16.43
C SER A 179 -9.48 0.05 16.63
N LYS A 180 -8.36 0.00 17.36
CA LYS A 180 -7.50 1.17 17.56
C LYS A 180 -6.80 1.59 16.28
N LEU A 181 -6.33 0.63 15.47
CA LEU A 181 -5.70 0.90 14.17
C LEU A 181 -6.70 1.51 13.19
N VAL A 182 -7.91 0.95 13.12
CA VAL A 182 -9.01 1.48 12.28
C VAL A 182 -9.30 2.93 12.66
N VAL A 183 -9.53 3.23 13.94
CA VAL A 183 -9.79 4.60 14.41
C VAL A 183 -8.61 5.54 14.13
N SER A 184 -7.38 5.06 14.34
CA SER A 184 -6.17 5.84 14.05
C SER A 184 -6.00 6.13 12.56
N LEU A 185 -6.25 5.13 11.70
CA LEU A 185 -6.21 5.29 10.25
C LEU A 185 -7.32 6.21 9.74
N GLN A 186 -8.54 6.05 10.24
CA GLN A 186 -9.66 6.94 9.91
C GLN A 186 -9.32 8.39 10.26
N GLY A 187 -8.75 8.62 11.45
CA GLY A 187 -8.31 9.95 11.86
C GLY A 187 -7.19 10.50 10.97
N ALA A 188 -6.22 9.67 10.59
CA ALA A 188 -5.15 10.08 9.69
C ALA A 188 -5.68 10.39 8.27
N ILE A 189 -6.57 9.55 7.73
CA ILE A 189 -7.21 9.76 6.42
C ILE A 189 -8.00 11.07 6.42
N SER A 190 -8.79 11.33 7.48
CA SER A 190 -9.55 12.56 7.61
C SER A 190 -8.65 13.79 7.71
N GLY A 191 -7.53 13.68 8.43
CA GLY A 191 -6.51 14.73 8.50
C GLY A 191 -5.85 15.02 7.14
N LEU A 192 -5.52 13.99 6.37
CA LEU A 192 -4.97 14.12 5.01
C LEU A 192 -5.99 14.73 4.03
N GLN A 193 -7.25 14.35 4.14
CA GLN A 193 -8.34 14.95 3.34
C GLN A 193 -8.52 16.42 3.65
N MET A 194 -8.52 16.81 4.94
CA MET A 194 -8.55 18.21 5.32
C MET A 194 -7.34 18.96 4.78
N ALA A 195 -6.14 18.43 4.94
CA ALA A 195 -4.92 19.04 4.39
C ALA A 195 -4.99 19.20 2.87
N ALA A 196 -5.54 18.23 2.14
CA ALA A 196 -5.76 18.32 0.70
C ALA A 196 -6.69 19.47 0.31
N ASN A 197 -7.75 19.68 1.09
CA ASN A 197 -8.74 20.73 0.83
C ASN A 197 -8.23 22.16 1.12
N TYR A 198 -7.25 22.31 2.01
CA TYR A 198 -6.70 23.61 2.40
C TYR A 198 -5.34 23.93 1.74
N SER A 199 -4.73 23.00 1.02
CA SER A 199 -3.47 23.25 0.32
C SER A 199 -3.70 23.85 -1.07
N SER A 200 -3.12 25.02 -1.33
CA SER A 200 -3.17 25.68 -2.62
C SER A 200 -2.12 25.18 -3.63
N ASP A 201 -1.10 24.44 -3.16
CA ASP A 201 0.08 24.11 -3.98
C ASP A 201 0.23 22.59 -4.05
N GLY A 202 0.24 21.94 -5.16
CA GLY A 202 0.55 20.53 -5.47
C GLY A 202 0.67 19.48 -4.32
N LEU A 203 0.72 19.96 -3.07
CA LEU A 203 0.61 19.18 -1.84
C LEU A 203 -0.80 18.59 -1.66
N ALA A 204 -1.83 19.28 -2.17
CA ALA A 204 -3.22 18.80 -2.12
C ALA A 204 -3.37 17.43 -2.80
N ASP A 205 -2.79 17.28 -3.97
CA ASP A 205 -2.86 16.05 -4.75
C ASP A 205 -2.09 14.90 -4.09
N ARG A 206 -0.96 15.22 -3.44
CA ARG A 206 -0.20 14.25 -2.66
C ARG A 206 -1.02 13.75 -1.47
N HIS A 207 -1.64 14.63 -0.71
CA HIS A 207 -2.47 14.27 0.44
C HIS A 207 -3.71 13.49 0.00
N ALA A 208 -4.31 13.83 -1.15
CA ALA A 208 -5.42 13.06 -1.72
C ALA A 208 -4.98 11.63 -2.10
N ALA A 209 -3.80 11.47 -2.70
CA ALA A 209 -3.23 10.16 -3.01
C ALA A 209 -2.94 9.36 -1.73
N GLU A 210 -2.32 9.98 -0.72
CA GLU A 210 -2.05 9.34 0.57
C GLU A 210 -3.35 8.91 1.28
N ALA A 211 -4.41 9.74 1.22
CA ALA A 211 -5.73 9.41 1.75
C ALA A 211 -6.39 8.24 0.98
N ALA A 212 -6.21 8.16 -0.34
CA ALA A 212 -6.72 7.07 -1.15
C ALA A 212 -6.05 5.72 -0.78
N TRP A 213 -4.74 5.72 -0.62
CA TRP A 213 -4.01 4.55 -0.12
C TRP A 213 -4.43 4.16 1.30
N GLY A 214 -4.62 5.14 2.18
CA GLY A 214 -5.14 4.91 3.54
C GLY A 214 -6.49 4.21 3.53
N ARG A 215 -7.40 4.59 2.62
CA ARG A 215 -8.72 3.94 2.46
C ARG A 215 -8.61 2.49 2.00
N LEU A 216 -7.71 2.19 1.07
CA LEU A 216 -7.46 0.81 0.64
C LEU A 216 -6.96 -0.06 1.80
N LEU A 217 -6.04 0.46 2.61
CA LEU A 217 -5.57 -0.24 3.81
C LEU A 217 -6.68 -0.41 4.83
N LEU A 218 -7.52 0.61 5.04
CA LEU A 218 -8.66 0.55 5.95
C LEU A 218 -9.67 -0.51 5.52
N ALA A 219 -10.03 -0.54 4.23
CA ALA A 219 -10.91 -1.57 3.66
C ALA A 219 -10.36 -2.99 3.89
N GLY A 220 -9.04 -3.17 3.76
CA GLY A 220 -8.37 -4.43 4.09
C GLY A 220 -8.51 -4.84 5.55
N LEU A 221 -8.33 -3.89 6.46
CA LEU A 221 -8.48 -4.12 7.90
C LEU A 221 -9.92 -4.39 8.31
N GLU A 222 -10.89 -3.76 7.68
CA GLU A 222 -12.32 -3.96 7.91
C GLU A 222 -12.88 -5.20 7.18
N ARG A 223 -12.06 -5.89 6.40
CA ARG A 223 -12.46 -6.99 5.51
C ARG A 223 -13.56 -6.58 4.53
N GLY A 224 -13.57 -5.32 4.17
CA GLY A 224 -14.44 -4.74 3.16
C GLY A 224 -13.77 -4.70 1.79
N GLY A 225 -14.57 -4.46 0.75
CA GLY A 225 -14.07 -4.09 -0.57
C GLY A 225 -13.96 -2.58 -0.71
N ALA A 226 -13.03 -2.13 -1.54
CA ALA A 226 -12.90 -0.73 -1.94
C ALA A 226 -13.03 -0.62 -3.46
N GLU A 227 -13.51 0.51 -3.95
CA GLU A 227 -13.43 0.77 -5.39
C GLU A 227 -11.97 0.65 -5.84
N PRO A 228 -11.70 -0.10 -6.92
CA PRO A 228 -10.34 -0.34 -7.41
C PRO A 228 -9.81 0.89 -8.16
N ILE A 229 -9.95 2.07 -7.57
CA ILE A 229 -9.51 3.35 -8.13
C ILE A 229 -8.31 3.83 -7.32
N VAL A 230 -7.19 4.00 -8.00
CA VAL A 230 -5.97 4.53 -7.42
C VAL A 230 -5.64 5.88 -8.04
N MET A 231 -5.06 6.77 -7.25
CA MET A 231 -4.60 8.08 -7.67
C MET A 231 -3.13 7.99 -8.06
N LEU A 232 -2.84 8.16 -9.34
CA LEU A 232 -1.47 8.19 -9.83
C LEU A 232 -0.98 9.64 -9.93
N PRO A 233 0.23 9.94 -9.45
CA PRO A 233 0.84 11.24 -9.66
C PRO A 233 1.14 11.43 -11.16
N CYS A 234 0.88 12.61 -11.68
CA CYS A 234 1.19 13.01 -13.05
C CYS A 234 1.77 14.41 -13.08
N ASP A 235 2.50 14.72 -14.14
CA ASP A 235 2.94 16.08 -14.44
C ASP A 235 2.08 16.60 -15.60
N LEU A 236 1.34 17.65 -15.34
CA LEU A 236 0.51 18.31 -16.35
C LEU A 236 0.84 19.80 -16.38
N ASP A 237 1.44 20.27 -17.48
CA ASP A 237 1.87 21.67 -17.68
C ASP A 237 2.84 22.17 -16.57
N GLY A 238 3.73 21.31 -16.07
CA GLY A 238 4.69 21.65 -15.00
C GLY A 238 4.07 21.66 -13.58
N PHE A 239 2.81 21.25 -13.44
CA PHE A 239 2.15 21.09 -12.15
C PHE A 239 2.01 19.60 -11.83
N ARG A 240 2.47 19.24 -10.63
CA ARG A 240 2.25 17.89 -10.10
C ARG A 240 0.79 17.76 -9.69
N ARG A 241 0.09 16.83 -10.31
CA ARG A 241 -1.31 16.50 -10.05
C ARG A 241 -1.46 15.00 -9.85
N CYS A 242 -2.65 14.56 -9.47
CA CYS A 242 -3.01 13.15 -9.45
C CYS A 242 -4.16 12.89 -10.42
N VAL A 243 -4.08 11.78 -11.13
CA VAL A 243 -5.14 11.31 -12.01
C VAL A 243 -5.68 9.97 -11.48
N PRO A 244 -7.02 9.82 -11.37
CA PRO A 244 -7.60 8.55 -10.99
C PRO A 244 -7.55 7.57 -12.15
N VAL A 245 -7.14 6.34 -11.87
CA VAL A 245 -7.13 5.21 -12.79
C VAL A 245 -7.79 4.01 -12.12
N HIS A 246 -8.36 3.14 -12.92
CA HIS A 246 -9.01 1.93 -12.44
C HIS A 246 -8.02 0.76 -12.47
N VAL A 247 -7.90 0.02 -11.38
CA VAL A 247 -7.18 -1.25 -11.32
C VAL A 247 -8.11 -2.33 -11.83
N THR A 248 -7.77 -2.96 -12.93
CA THR A 248 -8.61 -4.00 -13.54
C THR A 248 -8.18 -5.40 -13.16
N ASP A 249 -6.91 -5.57 -12.78
CA ASP A 249 -6.37 -6.87 -12.42
C ASP A 249 -5.15 -6.72 -11.49
N ILE A 250 -4.98 -7.69 -10.60
CA ILE A 250 -3.81 -7.84 -9.73
C ILE A 250 -3.43 -9.31 -9.73
N GLU A 251 -2.24 -9.60 -10.21
CA GLU A 251 -1.69 -10.95 -10.25
C GLU A 251 -0.37 -11.00 -9.48
N ILE A 252 -0.23 -12.01 -8.62
CA ILE A 252 1.00 -12.30 -7.90
C ILE A 252 1.41 -13.72 -8.23
N SER A 253 2.48 -13.88 -8.98
CA SER A 253 3.02 -15.17 -9.40
C SER A 253 4.53 -15.09 -9.59
N ASP A 254 5.24 -16.19 -9.39
CA ASP A 254 6.68 -16.31 -9.64
C ASP A 254 7.54 -15.15 -9.10
N ARG A 255 7.21 -14.66 -7.88
CA ARG A 255 7.85 -13.49 -7.25
C ARG A 255 7.73 -12.20 -8.06
N THR A 256 6.67 -12.08 -8.81
CA THR A 256 6.30 -10.87 -9.53
C THR A 256 4.91 -10.40 -9.10
N LEU A 257 4.73 -9.08 -9.06
CA LEU A 257 3.46 -8.42 -8.89
C LEU A 257 3.13 -7.71 -10.19
N SER A 258 2.03 -8.08 -10.82
CA SER A 258 1.49 -7.42 -12.00
C SER A 258 0.20 -6.71 -11.65
N ILE A 259 0.10 -5.43 -11.98
CA ILE A 259 -1.09 -4.60 -11.78
C ILE A 259 -1.49 -4.04 -13.13
N THR A 260 -2.70 -4.34 -13.57
CA THR A 260 -3.26 -3.81 -14.81
C THR A 260 -4.17 -2.63 -14.52
N LEU A 261 -3.90 -1.52 -15.19
CA LEU A 261 -4.56 -0.24 -15.02
C LEU A 261 -5.26 0.15 -16.31
N ARG A 262 -6.39 0.85 -16.19
CA ARG A 262 -7.05 1.52 -17.30
C ARG A 262 -7.50 2.92 -16.92
N PRO A 263 -7.66 3.83 -17.90
CA PRO A 263 -8.32 5.10 -17.66
C PRO A 263 -9.77 4.89 -17.16
N LEU A 264 -10.27 5.80 -16.36
CA LEU A 264 -11.68 5.80 -15.99
C LEU A 264 -12.55 6.17 -17.19
N THR A 265 -13.68 5.54 -17.30
CA THR A 265 -14.77 5.98 -18.17
C THR A 265 -15.33 7.34 -17.70
N ASP A 266 -16.03 8.05 -18.57
CA ASP A 266 -16.63 9.34 -18.19
C ASP A 266 -17.66 9.22 -17.08
N GLY A 267 -18.37 8.08 -16.99
CA GLY A 267 -19.31 7.78 -15.91
C GLY A 267 -18.59 7.62 -14.58
N GLU A 268 -17.59 6.75 -14.51
CA GLU A 268 -16.80 6.48 -13.30
C GLU A 268 -16.13 7.76 -12.78
N TYR A 269 -15.60 8.57 -13.70
CA TYR A 269 -14.95 9.83 -13.30
C TYR A 269 -15.93 10.83 -12.68
N ARG A 270 -17.16 10.92 -13.22
CA ARG A 270 -18.21 11.77 -12.63
C ARG A 270 -18.55 11.31 -11.22
N THR A 271 -18.68 10.01 -11.00
CA THR A 271 -18.94 9.45 -9.68
C THR A 271 -17.83 9.83 -8.71
N VAL A 272 -16.56 9.60 -9.07
CA VAL A 272 -15.41 9.94 -8.21
C VAL A 272 -15.39 11.43 -7.82
N ILE A 273 -15.67 12.34 -8.77
CA ILE A 273 -15.71 13.77 -8.46
C ILE A 273 -16.92 14.11 -7.59
N THR A 274 -18.08 13.55 -7.89
CA THR A 274 -19.31 13.83 -7.12
C THR A 274 -19.14 13.38 -5.67
N ASP A 275 -18.58 12.20 -5.45
CA ASP A 275 -18.30 11.66 -4.11
C ASP A 275 -17.27 12.50 -3.36
N ALA A 276 -16.22 12.95 -4.05
CA ALA A 276 -15.24 13.86 -3.46
C ALA A 276 -15.86 15.20 -3.05
N LEU A 277 -16.75 15.76 -3.88
CA LEU A 277 -17.48 16.99 -3.56
C LEU A 277 -18.47 16.81 -2.40
N HIS A 278 -19.21 15.70 -2.35
CA HIS A 278 -20.11 15.39 -1.26
C HIS A 278 -19.37 15.21 0.06
N GLN A 279 -18.22 14.52 0.04
CA GLN A 279 -17.38 14.38 1.24
C GLN A 279 -16.81 15.72 1.71
N ALA A 280 -16.41 16.59 0.79
CA ALA A 280 -15.96 17.94 1.12
C ALA A 280 -17.08 18.79 1.73
N ALA A 281 -18.31 18.64 1.25
CA ALA A 281 -19.48 19.36 1.78
C ALA A 281 -19.95 18.83 3.14
N ALA A 282 -19.82 17.52 3.37
CA ALA A 282 -20.21 16.89 4.65
C ALA A 282 -19.20 17.13 5.79
N GLY A 283 -17.98 17.56 5.46
CA GLY A 283 -16.91 17.87 6.42
C GLY A 283 -16.91 19.34 6.88
N GLN A 284 -17.86 20.15 6.41
CA GLN A 284 -18.12 21.52 6.86
C GLN A 284 -19.24 21.55 7.89
#